data_dcdea8157f5dfba107db674415ae4f88
#
_entry.id   dcdea8157f5dfba107db674415ae4f88
#
_cell.length_a   1.000
_cell.length_b   1.000
_cell.length_c   1.000
_cell.angle_alpha   90.00
_cell.angle_beta   90.00
_cell.angle_gamma   90.00
#
_symmetry.space_group_name_H-M   'P 1'
#
loop_
_entity.id
_entity.type
_entity.pdbx_description
1 polymer ?
#
loop_
_entity_poly.entity_id
_entity_poly.type
_entity_poly.pdbx_seq_one_letter_code
_entity_poly.pdbx_strand_id
1 'polypeptide(L)'
;LSGGQQQRVAIARALAMSPKVLLCDEITSALDPELVNEVLAVVKQLASEGMTLIMVTHEMRFAREVGNKLVFMHHGKVHEIGDPKALFAAPQTEELRNFIGSVNL
;
A
#
# COMPACT_ATOMS: atom_id res chain seq x y z
N LEU A 1 21.42 6.62 9.27
CA LEU A 1 20.12 6.99 8.70
C LEU A 1 18.99 6.36 9.48
N SER A 2 17.86 7.07 9.63
CA SER A 2 16.65 6.50 10.20
C SER A 2 16.04 5.49 9.22
N GLY A 3 15.12 4.65 9.73
CA GLY A 3 14.40 3.71 8.87
C GLY A 3 13.64 4.40 7.75
N GLY A 4 12.98 5.53 8.03
CA GLY A 4 12.27 6.30 7.02
C GLY A 4 13.20 6.90 5.98
N GLN A 5 14.37 7.39 6.41
CA GLN A 5 15.38 7.91 5.48
C GLN A 5 15.93 6.80 4.59
N GLN A 6 16.17 5.62 5.16
CA GLN A 6 16.63 4.46 4.39
C GLN A 6 15.61 4.05 3.34
N GLN A 7 14.31 4.05 3.67
CA GLN A 7 13.27 3.73 2.71
C GLN A 7 13.17 4.77 1.61
N ARG A 8 13.28 6.06 1.95
CA ARG A 8 13.27 7.12 0.93
C ARG A 8 14.46 7.02 -0.01
N VAL A 9 15.63 6.65 0.50
CA VAL A 9 16.81 6.41 -0.32
C VAL A 9 16.60 5.22 -1.25
N ALA A 10 16.00 4.14 -0.74
CA ALA A 10 15.70 2.96 -1.55
C ALA A 10 14.74 3.30 -2.69
N ILE A 11 13.71 4.09 -2.40
CA ILE A 11 12.75 4.55 -3.42
C ILE A 11 13.47 5.42 -4.46
N ALA A 12 14.33 6.35 -4.03
CA ALA A 12 15.07 7.20 -4.94
C ALA A 12 15.99 6.40 -5.86
N ARG A 13 16.66 5.36 -5.34
CA ARG A 13 17.49 4.47 -6.15
C ARG A 13 16.67 3.72 -7.20
N ALA A 14 15.51 3.21 -6.81
CA ALA A 14 14.62 2.53 -7.74
C ALA A 14 14.16 3.48 -8.84
N LEU A 15 13.80 4.71 -8.49
CA LEU A 15 13.36 5.72 -9.46
C LEU A 15 14.46 6.15 -10.41
N ALA A 16 15.72 6.12 -9.98
CA ALA A 16 16.87 6.47 -10.83
C ALA A 16 17.00 5.54 -12.03
N MET A 17 16.40 4.35 -11.96
CA MET A 17 16.40 3.39 -13.07
C MET A 17 15.26 3.64 -14.07
N SER A 18 14.46 4.67 -13.86
CA SER A 18 13.30 5.03 -14.70
C SER A 18 12.35 3.84 -14.91
N PRO A 19 11.84 3.24 -13.83
CA PRO A 19 10.99 2.06 -13.95
C PRO A 19 9.62 2.40 -14.52
N LYS A 20 8.99 1.43 -15.19
CA LYS A 20 7.59 1.55 -15.60
C LYS A 20 6.65 1.20 -14.46
N VAL A 21 7.08 0.31 -13.56
CA VAL A 21 6.30 -0.13 -12.40
C VAL A 21 7.24 -0.15 -11.19
N LEU A 22 6.76 0.39 -10.08
CA LEU A 22 7.49 0.33 -8.80
C LEU A 22 6.76 -0.62 -7.87
N LEU A 23 7.47 -1.64 -7.37
CA LEU A 23 6.94 -2.57 -6.39
C LEU A 23 7.36 -2.14 -4.98
N CYS A 24 6.38 -1.91 -4.11
CA CYS A 24 6.59 -1.54 -2.72
C CYS A 24 6.06 -2.67 -1.83
N ASP A 25 6.96 -3.50 -1.32
CA ASP A 25 6.59 -4.68 -0.55
C ASP A 25 6.78 -4.42 0.95
N GLU A 26 5.69 -4.11 1.63
CA GLU A 26 5.63 -3.85 3.08
C GLU A 26 6.68 -2.85 3.55
N ILE A 27 6.85 -1.76 2.82
CA ILE A 27 7.93 -0.81 3.05
C ILE A 27 7.80 -0.02 4.36
N THR A 28 6.67 -0.12 5.05
CA THR A 28 6.42 0.58 6.33
C THR A 28 6.39 -0.36 7.53
N SER A 29 6.53 -1.67 7.34
CA SER A 29 6.26 -2.66 8.38
C SER A 29 7.17 -2.56 9.62
N ALA A 30 8.38 -2.04 9.45
CA ALA A 30 9.35 -1.92 10.56
C ALA A 30 9.56 -0.48 11.02
N LEU A 31 8.68 0.44 10.64
CA LEU A 31 8.84 1.87 10.91
C LEU A 31 7.92 2.35 12.03
N ASP A 32 8.37 3.37 12.77
CA ASP A 32 7.54 4.10 13.72
C ASP A 32 6.42 4.85 12.97
N PRO A 33 5.27 5.12 13.63
CA PRO A 33 4.15 5.80 12.95
C PRO A 33 4.49 7.10 12.24
N GLU A 34 5.38 7.91 12.82
CA GLU A 34 5.80 9.16 12.19
C GLU A 34 6.55 8.91 10.87
N LEU A 35 7.42 7.90 10.87
CA LEU A 35 8.19 7.53 9.69
C LEU A 35 7.30 6.87 8.64
N VAL A 36 6.29 6.11 9.06
CA VAL A 36 5.28 5.55 8.16
C VAL A 36 4.65 6.66 7.33
N ASN A 37 4.19 7.72 8.00
CA ASN A 37 3.52 8.83 7.32
C ASN A 37 4.45 9.53 6.32
N GLU A 38 5.73 9.69 6.65
CA GLU A 38 6.70 10.29 5.74
C GLU A 38 6.89 9.44 4.48
N VAL A 39 7.04 8.14 4.63
CA VAL A 39 7.23 7.23 3.50
C VAL A 39 5.97 7.16 2.64
N LEU A 40 4.80 7.06 3.27
CA LEU A 40 3.53 7.02 2.52
C LEU A 40 3.26 8.33 1.78
N ALA A 41 3.71 9.47 2.31
CA ALA A 41 3.60 10.74 1.60
C ALA A 41 4.38 10.73 0.29
N VAL A 42 5.58 10.14 0.29
CA VAL A 42 6.37 9.97 -0.94
C VAL A 42 5.65 9.09 -1.94
N VAL A 43 5.11 7.96 -1.50
CA VAL A 43 4.37 7.04 -2.37
C VAL A 43 3.13 7.71 -2.94
N LYS A 44 2.40 8.46 -2.13
CA LYS A 44 1.22 9.20 -2.57
C LYS A 44 1.59 10.23 -3.66
N GLN A 45 2.70 10.93 -3.48
CA GLN A 45 3.20 11.88 -4.46
C GLN A 45 3.49 11.19 -5.79
N LEU A 46 4.16 10.06 -5.76
CA LEU A 46 4.47 9.29 -6.97
C LEU A 46 3.20 8.83 -7.68
N ALA A 47 2.21 8.37 -6.93
CA ALA A 47 0.93 7.97 -7.48
C ALA A 47 0.22 9.15 -8.16
N SER A 48 0.26 10.33 -7.55
CA SER A 48 -0.35 11.54 -8.12
C SER A 48 0.34 12.00 -9.40
N GLU A 49 1.61 11.65 -9.58
CA GLU A 49 2.38 11.96 -10.78
C GLU A 49 2.19 10.93 -11.89
N GLY A 50 1.33 9.95 -11.69
CA GLY A 50 1.01 8.94 -12.70
C GLY A 50 1.89 7.70 -12.69
N MET A 51 2.74 7.54 -11.67
CA MET A 51 3.58 6.33 -11.55
C MET A 51 2.70 5.11 -11.30
N THR A 52 2.97 4.02 -12.01
CA THR A 52 2.32 2.74 -11.73
C THR A 52 3.00 2.07 -10.54
N LEU A 53 2.23 1.85 -9.49
CA LEU A 53 2.72 1.30 -8.23
C LEU A 53 1.95 0.03 -7.88
N ILE A 54 2.68 -0.98 -7.40
CA ILE A 54 2.08 -2.16 -6.78
C ILE A 54 2.54 -2.16 -5.33
N MET A 55 1.60 -2.10 -4.39
CA MET A 55 1.92 -2.09 -2.97
C MET A 55 1.39 -3.33 -2.28
N VAL A 56 2.27 -4.01 -1.55
CA VAL A 56 1.86 -5.01 -0.56
C VAL A 56 1.94 -4.31 0.79
N THR A 57 0.80 -4.17 1.46
CA THR A 57 0.75 -3.34 2.66
C THR A 57 -0.37 -3.77 3.62
N HIS A 58 -0.18 -3.48 4.90
CA HIS A 58 -1.21 -3.56 5.93
C HIS A 58 -1.77 -2.16 6.26
N GLU A 59 -1.30 -1.13 5.57
CA GLU A 59 -1.77 0.25 5.77
C GLU A 59 -3.10 0.44 5.03
N MET A 60 -4.19 0.00 5.66
CA MET A 60 -5.49 -0.09 4.99
C MET A 60 -6.13 1.25 4.73
N ARG A 61 -5.93 2.24 5.62
CA ARG A 61 -6.42 3.59 5.35
C ARG A 61 -5.79 4.17 4.09
N PHE A 62 -4.47 4.01 3.97
CA PHE A 62 -3.74 4.45 2.78
C PHE A 62 -4.22 3.72 1.54
N ALA A 63 -4.36 2.39 1.61
CA ALA A 63 -4.85 1.59 0.49
C ALA A 63 -6.23 2.05 0.03
N ARG A 64 -7.13 2.35 0.97
CA ARG A 64 -8.47 2.82 0.66
C ARG A 64 -8.47 4.20 0.00
N GLU A 65 -7.65 5.12 0.50
CA GLU A 65 -7.65 6.51 0.04
C GLU A 65 -6.86 6.75 -1.24
N VAL A 66 -5.77 6.03 -1.43
CA VAL A 66 -4.82 6.29 -2.53
C VAL A 66 -4.91 5.23 -3.63
N GLY A 67 -5.20 3.99 -3.28
CA GLY A 67 -5.29 2.90 -4.25
C GLY A 67 -6.48 3.07 -5.19
N ASN A 68 -6.33 2.58 -6.41
CA ASN A 68 -7.44 2.53 -7.37
C ASN A 68 -7.86 1.09 -7.70
N LYS A 69 -7.09 0.11 -7.22
CA LYS A 69 -7.46 -1.30 -7.33
C LYS A 69 -6.92 -2.03 -6.10
N LEU A 70 -7.80 -2.71 -5.39
CA LEU A 70 -7.45 -3.51 -4.23
C LEU A 70 -7.51 -4.99 -4.59
N VAL A 71 -6.47 -5.73 -4.21
CA VAL A 71 -6.42 -7.18 -4.38
C VAL A 71 -6.26 -7.78 -2.98
N PHE A 72 -7.29 -8.52 -2.53
CA PHE A 72 -7.22 -9.23 -1.25
C PHE A 72 -6.74 -10.65 -1.49
N MET A 73 -5.60 -10.98 -0.89
CA MET A 73 -5.00 -12.31 -0.99
C MET A 73 -5.39 -13.16 0.22
N HIS A 74 -5.71 -14.41 -0.02
CA HIS A 74 -6.04 -15.37 1.04
C HIS A 74 -5.54 -16.75 0.63
N HIS A 75 -4.75 -17.38 1.51
CA HIS A 75 -4.12 -18.68 1.24
C HIS A 75 -3.34 -18.71 -0.08
N GLY A 76 -2.59 -17.64 -0.36
CA GLY A 76 -1.76 -17.54 -1.54
C GLY A 76 -2.49 -17.33 -2.86
N LYS A 77 -3.79 -17.02 -2.80
CA LYS A 77 -4.62 -16.81 -3.99
C LYS A 77 -5.35 -15.49 -3.91
N VAL A 78 -5.68 -14.93 -5.06
CA VAL A 78 -6.57 -13.76 -5.14
C VAL A 78 -7.96 -14.20 -4.68
N HIS A 79 -8.47 -13.53 -3.66
CA HIS A 79 -9.79 -13.86 -3.08
C HIS A 79 -10.87 -12.87 -3.48
N GLU A 80 -10.53 -11.57 -3.44
CA GLU A 80 -11.39 -10.50 -3.95
C GLU A 80 -10.53 -9.46 -4.65
N ILE A 81 -11.10 -8.80 -5.65
CA ILE A 81 -10.43 -7.72 -6.37
C ILE A 81 -11.47 -6.67 -6.77
N GLY A 82 -11.13 -5.41 -6.63
CA GLY A 82 -12.03 -4.34 -7.04
C GLY A 82 -11.57 -2.97 -6.55
N ASP A 83 -12.50 -2.02 -6.60
CA ASP A 83 -12.27 -0.67 -6.12
C ASP A 83 -12.11 -0.69 -4.59
N PRO A 84 -11.06 -0.07 -4.04
CA PRO A 84 -10.82 -0.09 -2.60
C PRO A 84 -12.01 0.42 -1.77
N LYS A 85 -12.57 1.56 -2.14
CA LYS A 85 -13.68 2.15 -1.37
C LYS A 85 -14.91 1.24 -1.39
N ALA A 86 -15.19 0.62 -2.53
CA ALA A 86 -16.32 -0.30 -2.65
C ALA A 86 -16.10 -1.56 -1.81
N LEU A 87 -14.89 -2.14 -1.85
CA LEU A 87 -14.59 -3.34 -1.09
C LEU A 87 -14.58 -3.10 0.42
N PHE A 88 -14.09 -1.95 0.87
CA PHE A 88 -14.12 -1.60 2.28
C PHE A 88 -15.55 -1.33 2.78
N ALA A 89 -16.38 -0.74 1.94
CA ALA A 89 -17.78 -0.45 2.30
C ALA A 89 -18.65 -1.71 2.31
N ALA A 90 -18.41 -2.64 1.38
CA ALA A 90 -19.23 -3.83 1.20
C ALA A 90 -18.39 -5.03 0.76
N PRO A 91 -17.59 -5.61 1.67
CA PRO A 91 -16.79 -6.79 1.35
C PRO A 91 -17.70 -7.97 0.97
N GLN A 92 -17.32 -8.70 -0.06
CA GLN A 92 -18.15 -9.77 -0.64
C GLN A 92 -17.95 -11.10 0.05
N THR A 93 -16.79 -11.30 0.70
CA THR A 93 -16.45 -12.56 1.36
C THR A 93 -16.36 -12.37 2.86
N GLU A 94 -16.58 -13.45 3.61
CA GLU A 94 -16.43 -13.46 5.05
C GLU A 94 -14.98 -13.16 5.45
N GLU A 95 -14.03 -13.70 4.73
CA GLU A 95 -12.60 -13.53 5.01
C GLU A 95 -12.19 -12.06 4.89
N LEU A 96 -12.61 -11.37 3.84
CA LEU A 96 -12.31 -9.93 3.70
C LEU A 96 -13.05 -9.13 4.78
N ARG A 97 -14.30 -9.48 5.08
CA ARG A 97 -15.06 -8.82 6.13
C ARG A 97 -14.36 -8.93 7.48
N ASN A 98 -13.87 -10.12 7.80
CA ASN A 98 -13.14 -10.36 9.05
C ASN A 98 -11.80 -9.60 9.06
N PHE A 99 -11.11 -9.58 7.95
CA PHE A 99 -9.84 -8.84 7.82
C PHE A 99 -10.06 -7.35 8.06
N ILE A 100 -11.06 -6.76 7.41
CA ILE A 100 -11.38 -5.33 7.58
C ILE A 100 -11.77 -5.02 9.01
N GLY A 101 -12.54 -5.90 9.65
CA GLY A 101 -12.95 -5.73 11.04
C GLY A 101 -11.79 -5.80 12.03
N SER A 102 -10.68 -6.41 11.67
CA SER A 102 -9.50 -6.54 12.51
C SER A 102 -8.50 -5.39 12.35
N VAL A 103 -8.64 -4.56 11.32
CA VAL A 103 -7.72 -3.45 11.08
C VAL A 103 -8.33 -2.14 11.56
N ASN A 104 -7.44 -1.21 11.92
CA ASN A 104 -7.83 0.10 12.43
C ASN A 104 -7.85 1.10 11.27
N LEU A 105 -9.04 1.56 10.94
CA LEU A 105 -9.23 2.53 9.86
C LEU A 105 -9.56 3.92 10.36
#